data_c8680e3fadb384d05492c966fd0b8076
#
_entry.id   c8680e3fadb384d05492c966fd0b8076
#
_cell.length_a   1.000
_cell.length_b   1.000
_cell.length_c   1.000
_cell.angle_alpha   90.00
_cell.angle_beta   90.00
_cell.angle_gamma   90.00
#
_symmetry.space_group_name_H-M   'P 1'
#
loop_
_entity.id
_entity.type
_entity.pdbx_description
1 polymer ?
#
loop_
_entity_poly.entity_id
_entity_poly.type
_entity_poly.pdbx_seq_one_letter_code
_entity_poly.pdbx_strand_id
1 'polypeptide(L)'
;MIRILYVEDNEDNIYMLSRRLKRKSFEVFIAKDGRSGVDMAISKKPDIILMDLSLPIMDGWQVTHLIKQNPDTQHIPIIALSAHAMDQHKSDALAAGAEDFDSKPVDLARLLNKMESLLPQLILSKQGDCK
;
A
#
# COMPACT_ATOMS: atom_id res chain seq x y z
N MET A 1 -12.88 -2.35 -10.79
CA MET A 1 -12.67 -2.04 -9.37
C MET A 1 -11.19 -2.12 -9.04
N ILE A 2 -10.67 -1.08 -8.41
CA ILE A 2 -9.27 -1.04 -7.98
C ILE A 2 -9.07 -1.98 -6.80
N ARG A 3 -8.04 -2.82 -6.86
CA ARG A 3 -7.74 -3.81 -5.83
C ARG A 3 -6.53 -3.36 -5.03
N ILE A 4 -6.70 -3.28 -3.73
CA ILE A 4 -5.67 -2.82 -2.79
C ILE A 4 -5.26 -3.96 -1.88
N LEU A 5 -3.97 -4.22 -1.77
CA LEU A 5 -3.44 -5.10 -0.73
C LEU A 5 -2.88 -4.21 0.38
N TYR A 6 -3.43 -4.34 1.57
CA TYR A 6 -2.99 -3.58 2.74
C TYR A 6 -2.27 -4.53 3.70
N VAL A 7 -0.98 -4.31 3.90
CA VAL A 7 -0.15 -5.16 4.77
C VAL A 7 0.06 -4.42 6.09
N GLU A 8 -0.57 -4.90 7.15
CA GLU A 8 -0.64 -4.26 8.45
C GLU A 8 -1.00 -5.30 9.50
N ASP A 9 -0.34 -5.28 10.66
CA ASP A 9 -0.63 -6.24 11.74
C ASP A 9 -1.52 -5.68 12.84
N ASN A 10 -1.68 -4.36 12.92
CA ASN A 10 -2.51 -3.73 13.97
C ASN A 10 -3.98 -3.74 13.59
N GLU A 11 -4.79 -4.42 14.40
CA GLU A 11 -6.23 -4.60 14.12
C GLU A 11 -6.97 -3.27 14.01
N ASP A 12 -6.66 -2.30 14.85
CA ASP A 12 -7.34 -1.00 14.81
C ASP A 12 -7.03 -0.24 13.53
N ASN A 13 -5.76 -0.26 13.11
CA ASN A 13 -5.35 0.38 11.87
C ASN A 13 -6.02 -0.29 10.67
N ILE A 14 -6.07 -1.62 10.67
CA ILE A 14 -6.73 -2.39 9.62
C ILE A 14 -8.19 -1.98 9.52
N TYR A 15 -8.90 -2.00 10.64
CA TYR A 15 -10.32 -1.68 10.67
C TYR A 15 -10.59 -0.27 10.13
N MET A 16 -9.86 0.71 10.63
CA MET A 16 -10.11 2.10 10.27
C MET A 16 -9.86 2.37 8.81
N LEU A 17 -8.71 1.96 8.28
CA LEU A 17 -8.35 2.29 6.91
C LEU A 17 -9.11 1.43 5.91
N SER A 18 -9.23 0.12 6.16
CA SER A 18 -9.91 -0.76 5.21
C SER A 18 -11.38 -0.36 5.04
N ARG A 19 -12.03 0.04 6.12
CA ARG A 19 -13.42 0.50 6.08
C ARG A 19 -13.57 1.74 5.22
N ARG A 20 -12.66 2.70 5.37
CA ARG A 20 -12.69 3.94 4.58
C ARG A 20 -12.44 3.66 3.10
N LEU A 21 -11.51 2.78 2.80
CA LEU A 21 -11.19 2.42 1.41
C LEU A 21 -12.36 1.69 0.76
N LYS A 22 -13.02 0.78 1.48
CA LYS A 22 -14.18 0.08 0.97
C LYS A 22 -15.33 1.04 0.65
N ARG A 23 -15.48 2.09 1.43
CA ARG A 23 -16.49 3.12 1.17
C ARG A 23 -16.22 3.89 -0.12
N LYS A 24 -14.97 3.91 -0.57
CA LYS A 24 -14.59 4.53 -1.84
C LYS A 24 -14.64 3.55 -3.00
N SER A 25 -15.27 2.39 -2.78
CA SER A 25 -15.46 1.36 -3.79
C SER A 25 -14.19 0.63 -4.20
N PHE A 26 -13.20 0.59 -3.33
CA PHE A 26 -12.01 -0.24 -3.55
C PHE A 26 -12.26 -1.64 -3.01
N GLU A 27 -11.65 -2.63 -3.66
CA GLU A 27 -11.59 -3.98 -3.13
C GLU A 27 -10.31 -4.08 -2.29
N VAL A 28 -10.43 -4.48 -1.01
CA VAL A 28 -9.31 -4.46 -0.09
C VAL A 28 -9.00 -5.87 0.40
N PHE A 29 -7.76 -6.27 0.25
CA PHE A 29 -7.22 -7.52 0.80
C PHE A 29 -6.30 -7.17 1.96
N ILE A 30 -6.36 -7.93 3.04
CA ILE A 30 -5.56 -7.68 4.24
C ILE A 30 -4.54 -8.79 4.43
N ALA A 31 -3.29 -8.43 4.63
CA ALA A 31 -2.23 -9.33 5.07
C ALA A 31 -1.70 -8.81 6.40
N LYS A 32 -1.61 -9.67 7.39
CA LYS A 32 -1.23 -9.27 8.75
C LYS A 32 0.25 -9.45 9.05
N ASP A 33 0.99 -10.01 8.12
CA ASP A 33 2.44 -10.16 8.25
C ASP A 33 3.10 -10.10 6.89
N GLY A 34 4.43 -10.04 6.89
CA GLY A 34 5.19 -9.88 5.66
C GLY A 34 5.05 -11.05 4.71
N ARG A 35 5.04 -12.26 5.24
CA ARG A 35 4.95 -13.47 4.43
C ARG A 35 3.62 -13.52 3.68
N SER A 36 2.53 -13.30 4.41
CA SER A 36 1.20 -13.23 3.81
C SER A 36 1.13 -12.12 2.77
N GLY A 37 1.81 -11.00 3.03
CA GLY A 37 1.86 -9.89 2.07
C GLY A 37 2.48 -10.28 0.75
N VAL A 38 3.62 -10.97 0.79
CA VAL A 38 4.29 -11.47 -0.41
C VAL A 38 3.39 -12.46 -1.14
N ASP A 39 2.84 -13.43 -0.41
CA ASP A 39 2.00 -14.47 -1.00
C ASP A 39 0.75 -13.88 -1.65
N MET A 40 0.11 -12.92 -1.01
CA MET A 40 -1.09 -12.28 -1.54
C MET A 40 -0.78 -11.35 -2.72
N ALA A 41 0.39 -10.71 -2.74
CA ALA A 41 0.79 -9.93 -3.90
C ALA A 41 0.87 -10.80 -5.15
N ILE A 42 1.35 -12.03 -4.99
CA ILE A 42 1.46 -12.98 -6.09
C ILE A 42 0.08 -13.53 -6.47
N SER A 43 -0.71 -13.97 -5.49
CA SER A 43 -1.97 -14.68 -5.74
C SER A 43 -3.13 -13.75 -6.10
N LYS A 44 -3.22 -12.59 -5.47
CA LYS A 44 -4.34 -11.65 -5.69
C LYS A 44 -4.07 -10.61 -6.76
N LYS A 45 -2.83 -10.40 -7.12
CA LYS A 45 -2.43 -9.44 -8.15
C LYS A 45 -3.11 -8.07 -7.94
N PRO A 46 -2.86 -7.43 -6.79
CA PRO A 46 -3.48 -6.12 -6.52
C PRO A 46 -2.96 -5.05 -7.47
N ASP A 47 -3.72 -3.98 -7.60
CA ASP A 47 -3.31 -2.82 -8.41
C ASP A 47 -2.32 -1.95 -7.67
N ILE A 48 -2.39 -1.95 -6.32
CA ILE A 48 -1.49 -1.15 -5.48
C ILE A 48 -1.38 -1.82 -4.11
N ILE A 49 -0.24 -1.62 -3.46
CA ILE A 49 0.04 -2.16 -2.13
C ILE A 49 0.29 -1.01 -1.15
N LEU A 50 -0.37 -1.06 0.00
CA LEU A 50 -0.09 -0.18 1.12
C LEU A 50 0.68 -1.01 2.14
N MET A 51 1.93 -0.61 2.42
CA MET A 51 2.86 -1.41 3.20
C MET A 51 3.26 -0.73 4.50
N ASP A 52 2.84 -1.31 5.63
CA ASP A 52 3.32 -0.86 6.94
C ASP A 52 4.79 -1.25 7.11
N LEU A 53 5.62 -0.30 7.51
CA LEU A 53 7.05 -0.55 7.69
C LEU A 53 7.38 -1.19 9.03
N SER A 54 6.45 -1.19 9.99
CA SER A 54 6.69 -1.68 11.35
C SER A 54 6.15 -3.09 11.60
N LEU A 55 6.23 -3.96 10.59
CA LEU A 55 5.74 -5.33 10.71
C LEU A 55 6.64 -6.19 11.60
N PRO A 56 6.07 -7.18 12.31
CA PRO A 56 6.88 -8.11 13.09
C PRO A 56 7.59 -9.12 12.18
N ILE A 57 8.71 -9.66 12.66
CA ILE A 57 9.50 -10.74 12.03
C ILE A 57 10.16 -10.28 10.72
N MET A 58 9.36 -9.95 9.73
CA MET A 58 9.85 -9.44 8.43
C MET A 58 9.26 -8.05 8.24
N ASP A 59 10.09 -7.01 8.35
CA ASP A 59 9.60 -5.63 8.28
C ASP A 59 9.20 -5.23 6.86
N GLY A 60 8.55 -4.07 6.76
CA GLY A 60 8.02 -3.60 5.48
C GLY A 60 9.07 -3.33 4.41
N TRP A 61 10.31 -2.99 4.81
CA TRP A 61 11.41 -2.80 3.86
C TRP A 61 11.76 -4.11 3.18
N GLN A 62 11.89 -5.19 3.97
CA GLN A 62 12.19 -6.52 3.44
C GLN A 62 11.10 -7.02 2.52
N VAL A 63 9.84 -6.84 2.93
CA VAL A 63 8.69 -7.26 2.12
C VAL A 63 8.66 -6.48 0.80
N THR A 64 8.86 -5.17 0.85
CA THR A 64 8.91 -4.33 -0.33
C THR A 64 9.99 -4.81 -1.29
N HIS A 65 11.17 -5.09 -0.77
CA HIS A 65 12.30 -5.56 -1.58
C HIS A 65 11.97 -6.88 -2.27
N LEU A 66 11.38 -7.83 -1.52
CA LEU A 66 11.01 -9.13 -2.09
C LEU A 66 9.97 -9.00 -3.20
N ILE A 67 8.97 -8.14 -3.01
CA ILE A 67 7.94 -7.91 -4.02
C ILE A 67 8.55 -7.29 -5.27
N LYS A 68 9.48 -6.35 -5.11
CA LYS A 68 10.11 -5.67 -6.23
C LYS A 68 11.13 -6.53 -6.98
N GLN A 69 11.63 -7.58 -6.34
CA GLN A 69 12.54 -8.51 -7.01
C GLN A 69 11.82 -9.60 -7.79
N ASN A 70 10.54 -9.81 -7.54
CA ASN A 70 9.77 -10.84 -8.22
C ASN A 70 9.18 -10.31 -9.53
N PRO A 71 9.51 -10.91 -10.68
CA PRO A 71 8.97 -10.44 -11.97
C PRO A 71 7.45 -10.38 -12.05
N ASP A 72 6.77 -11.23 -11.27
CA ASP A 72 5.30 -11.26 -11.27
C ASP A 72 4.68 -10.10 -10.52
N THR A 73 5.43 -9.46 -9.61
CA THR A 73 4.89 -8.42 -8.74
C THR A 73 5.66 -7.10 -8.79
N GLN A 74 6.80 -7.06 -9.48
CA GLN A 74 7.66 -5.88 -9.48
C GLN A 74 6.99 -4.63 -10.04
N HIS A 75 5.98 -4.79 -10.87
CA HIS A 75 5.26 -3.67 -11.49
C HIS A 75 4.21 -3.04 -10.57
N ILE A 76 3.87 -3.72 -9.47
CA ILE A 76 2.82 -3.23 -8.57
C ILE A 76 3.36 -2.07 -7.74
N PRO A 77 2.75 -0.88 -7.80
CA PRO A 77 3.22 0.25 -6.98
C PRO A 77 2.99 -0.01 -5.49
N ILE A 78 3.94 0.42 -4.68
CA ILE A 78 3.89 0.27 -3.23
C ILE A 78 4.02 1.64 -2.59
N ILE A 79 3.08 1.96 -1.69
CA ILE A 79 3.16 3.13 -0.83
C ILE A 79 3.53 2.64 0.56
N ALA A 80 4.69 3.04 1.07
CA ALA A 80 5.13 2.68 2.41
C ALA A 80 4.46 3.58 3.44
N LEU A 81 4.01 3.00 4.55
CA LEU A 81 3.37 3.74 5.64
C LEU A 81 4.21 3.59 6.90
N SER A 82 4.53 4.69 7.57
CA SER A 82 5.35 4.67 8.77
C SER A 82 4.78 5.57 9.86
N ALA A 83 4.89 5.13 11.11
CA ALA A 83 4.54 5.96 12.26
C ALA A 83 5.61 7.03 12.52
N HIS A 84 6.77 6.91 11.88
CA HIS A 84 7.88 7.84 12.04
C HIS A 84 8.11 8.58 10.72
N ALA A 85 7.73 9.86 10.69
CA ALA A 85 7.85 10.69 9.49
C ALA A 85 9.26 11.28 9.38
N MET A 86 10.29 10.44 9.48
CA MET A 86 11.69 10.86 9.39
C MET A 86 12.21 10.68 7.98
N ASP A 87 13.05 11.62 7.54
CA ASP A 87 13.64 11.57 6.20
C ASP A 87 14.36 10.26 5.95
N GLN A 88 15.02 9.71 6.97
CA GLN A 88 15.73 8.44 6.82
C GLN A 88 14.78 7.29 6.48
N HIS A 89 13.62 7.23 7.14
CA HIS A 89 12.61 6.21 6.86
C HIS A 89 12.09 6.32 5.44
N LYS A 90 11.86 7.55 4.98
CA LYS A 90 11.42 7.80 3.62
C LYS A 90 12.47 7.34 2.62
N SER A 91 13.74 7.71 2.84
CA SER A 91 14.84 7.32 1.96
C SER A 91 14.99 5.81 1.90
N ASP A 92 14.91 5.14 3.05
CA ASP A 92 15.05 3.68 3.11
C ASP A 92 13.92 2.98 2.38
N ALA A 93 12.68 3.47 2.53
CA ALA A 93 11.54 2.89 1.85
C ALA A 93 11.66 3.00 0.33
N LEU A 94 12.08 4.17 -0.15
CA LEU A 94 12.28 4.39 -1.58
C LEU A 94 13.45 3.56 -2.12
N ALA A 95 14.52 3.42 -1.32
CA ALA A 95 15.67 2.60 -1.71
C ALA A 95 15.30 1.12 -1.78
N ALA A 96 14.33 0.66 -0.97
CA ALA A 96 13.84 -0.71 -1.04
C ALA A 96 12.95 -0.96 -2.25
N GLY A 97 12.50 0.09 -2.92
CA GLY A 97 11.71 0.00 -4.15
C GLY A 97 10.30 0.52 -4.06
N ALA A 98 9.89 1.12 -2.91
CA ALA A 98 8.57 1.72 -2.81
C ALA A 98 8.46 2.94 -3.73
N GLU A 99 7.32 3.12 -4.36
CA GLU A 99 7.08 4.24 -5.25
C GLU A 99 6.79 5.53 -4.49
N ASP A 100 6.25 5.42 -3.28
CA ASP A 100 5.95 6.59 -2.46
C ASP A 100 5.96 6.21 -0.99
N PHE A 101 5.79 7.20 -0.14
CA PHE A 101 5.86 7.06 1.30
C PHE A 101 4.81 7.99 1.93
N ASP A 102 4.18 7.56 2.99
CA ASP A 102 3.29 8.40 3.77
C ASP A 102 3.45 8.12 5.26
N SER A 103 3.08 9.07 6.08
CA SER A 103 3.21 8.95 7.53
C SER A 103 1.87 8.60 8.16
N LYS A 104 1.94 7.94 9.30
CA LYS A 104 0.76 7.68 10.14
C LYS A 104 0.60 8.83 11.13
N PRO A 105 -0.61 9.19 11.55
CA PRO A 105 -1.87 8.57 11.15
C PRO A 105 -2.21 8.88 9.69
N VAL A 106 -2.88 7.95 9.04
CA VAL A 106 -3.19 8.08 7.62
C VAL A 106 -4.24 9.18 7.42
N ASP A 107 -3.90 10.14 6.53
CA ASP A 107 -4.85 11.12 6.03
C ASP A 107 -5.38 10.58 4.70
N LEU A 108 -6.66 10.24 4.68
CA LEU A 108 -7.24 9.58 3.51
C LEU A 108 -7.12 10.42 2.24
N ALA A 109 -7.38 11.72 2.33
CA ALA A 109 -7.29 12.61 1.16
C ALA A 109 -5.88 12.63 0.59
N ARG A 110 -4.87 12.74 1.46
CA ARG A 110 -3.47 12.71 1.04
C ARG A 110 -3.10 11.37 0.43
N LEU A 111 -3.55 10.28 1.05
CA LEU A 111 -3.28 8.94 0.54
C LEU A 111 -3.90 8.74 -0.84
N LEU A 112 -5.16 9.16 -1.01
CA LEU A 112 -5.84 9.04 -2.30
C LEU A 112 -5.13 9.83 -3.39
N ASN A 113 -4.61 11.02 -3.08
CA ASN A 113 -3.83 11.80 -4.04
C ASN A 113 -2.57 11.05 -4.49
N LYS A 114 -1.89 10.40 -3.55
CA LYS A 114 -0.70 9.61 -3.89
C LYS A 114 -1.06 8.41 -4.75
N MET A 115 -2.18 7.74 -4.43
CA MET A 115 -2.67 6.62 -5.22
C MET A 115 -3.01 7.05 -6.64
N GLU A 116 -3.66 8.20 -6.80
CA GLU A 116 -3.99 8.74 -8.13
C GLU A 116 -2.74 8.94 -8.98
N SER A 117 -1.67 9.41 -8.37
CA SER A 117 -0.41 9.62 -9.08
C SER A 117 0.18 8.33 -9.61
N LEU A 118 -0.11 7.20 -8.96
CA LEU A 118 0.45 5.91 -9.31
C LEU A 118 -0.49 5.02 -10.12
N LEU A 119 -1.78 5.34 -10.15
CA LEU A 119 -2.80 4.52 -10.79
C LEU A 119 -3.59 5.33 -11.81
N PRO A 120 -3.20 5.30 -13.09
CA PRO A 120 -3.93 6.03 -14.14
C PRO A 120 -5.40 5.65 -14.22
N GLN A 121 -5.74 4.36 -13.98
CA GLN A 121 -7.12 3.93 -14.00
C GLN A 121 -7.96 4.58 -12.90
N LEU A 122 -7.36 4.94 -11.78
CA LEU A 122 -8.08 5.62 -10.70
C LEU A 122 -8.43 7.06 -11.11
N ILE A 123 -7.53 7.73 -11.82
CA ILE A 123 -7.77 9.06 -12.34
C ILE A 123 -8.95 9.03 -13.31
N LEU A 124 -8.99 8.05 -14.20
CA LEU A 124 -10.06 7.90 -15.17
C LEU A 124 -11.40 7.66 -14.47
N SER A 125 -11.43 6.81 -13.45
CA SER A 125 -12.62 6.56 -12.66
C SER A 125 -13.14 7.82 -12.02
N LYS A 126 -12.24 8.61 -11.46
CA LYS A 126 -12.58 9.86 -10.81
C LYS A 126 -13.17 10.87 -11.78
N GLN A 127 -12.60 10.96 -12.98
CA GLN A 127 -13.12 11.84 -14.02
C GLN A 127 -14.53 11.40 -14.45
N GLY A 128 -14.76 10.10 -14.53
CA GLY A 128 -16.08 9.57 -14.82
C GLY A 128 -17.07 9.95 -13.75
N ASP A 129 -16.69 9.89 -12.50
CA ASP A 129 -17.55 10.21 -11.36
C ASP A 129 -17.93 11.69 -11.30
N CYS A 130 -17.10 12.54 -11.85
CA CYS A 130 -17.34 13.99 -11.86
C CYS A 130 -18.41 14.42 -12.86
N LYS A 131 -18.88 13.50 -13.65
CA LYS A 131 -19.96 13.76 -14.59
C LYS A 131 -21.32 13.55 -13.95
#